data_11f6bb3521360cf0e38db9d65a3ef3fa
#
_entry.id   11f6bb3521360cf0e38db9d65a3ef3fa
#
_cell.length_a   1.000
_cell.length_b   1.000
_cell.length_c   1.000
_cell.angle_alpha   90.00
_cell.angle_beta   90.00
_cell.angle_gamma   90.00
#
_symmetry.space_group_name_H-M   'P 1'
#
loop_
_entity.id
_entity.type
_entity.pdbx_description
1 polymer ?
#
loop_
_entity_poly.entity_id
_entity_poly.type
_entity_poly.pdbx_seq_one_letter_code
_entity_poly.pdbx_strand_id
1 'polypeptide(L)'
;MRFVLAVALTVTSLSACAAAFNPVATLSKQSGLSPNEVKALIKDCSANQTSMNMCAWYDKIKADHELHMLLVKKRGAYPDCSRYSKATVAKWQAKRDRVCKDSAMKQWGGGSMEPAAESMCVTASTQEKIDNIRKSKCASQPHA
;
A
#
# COMPACT_ATOMS: atom_id res chain seq x y z
N MET A 1 -33.67 -24.28 51.04
CA MET A 1 -33.04 -23.00 50.71
C MET A 1 -32.06 -23.26 49.53
N ARG A 2 -32.45 -22.84 48.32
CA ARG A 2 -31.63 -22.99 47.12
C ARG A 2 -31.05 -21.60 46.76
N PHE A 3 -29.73 -21.43 46.91
CA PHE A 3 -29.03 -20.21 46.50
C PHE A 3 -28.73 -20.31 44.99
N VAL A 4 -29.31 -19.42 44.23
CA VAL A 4 -28.99 -19.22 42.80
C VAL A 4 -27.89 -18.17 42.74
N LEU A 5 -26.67 -18.57 42.37
CA LEU A 5 -25.56 -17.66 42.08
C LEU A 5 -25.73 -17.15 40.66
N ALA A 6 -26.05 -15.87 40.52
CA ALA A 6 -26.04 -15.18 39.23
C ALA A 6 -24.61 -14.70 38.91
N VAL A 7 -24.00 -15.33 37.92
CA VAL A 7 -22.71 -14.88 37.39
C VAL A 7 -22.95 -13.84 36.31
N ALA A 8 -22.65 -12.56 36.63
CA ALA A 8 -22.70 -11.47 35.66
C ALA A 8 -21.44 -11.50 34.77
N LEU A 9 -21.59 -11.88 33.49
CA LEU A 9 -20.53 -11.75 32.46
C LEU A 9 -20.47 -10.31 32.01
N THR A 10 -19.44 -9.58 32.43
CA THR A 10 -19.10 -8.26 31.90
C THR A 10 -18.35 -8.44 30.56
N VAL A 11 -19.01 -8.17 29.45
CA VAL A 11 -18.40 -8.12 28.10
C VAL A 11 -17.67 -6.78 27.96
N THR A 12 -16.34 -6.80 28.12
CA THR A 12 -15.50 -5.64 27.81
C THR A 12 -15.30 -5.56 26.31
N SER A 13 -15.99 -4.62 25.65
CA SER A 13 -15.81 -4.31 24.24
C SER A 13 -14.46 -3.62 24.02
N LEU A 14 -13.44 -4.34 23.54
CA LEU A 14 -12.21 -3.74 23.03
C LEU A 14 -12.52 -3.05 21.70
N SER A 15 -12.73 -1.75 21.73
CA SER A 15 -12.75 -0.90 20.53
C SER A 15 -11.32 -0.83 19.99
N ALA A 16 -10.97 -1.68 19.02
CA ALA A 16 -9.73 -1.55 18.26
C ALA A 16 -9.81 -0.28 17.42
N CYS A 17 -9.22 0.80 17.92
CA CYS A 17 -9.03 2.03 17.16
C CYS A 17 -8.08 1.72 16.01
N ALA A 18 -8.59 1.53 14.79
CA ALA A 18 -7.76 1.36 13.61
C ALA A 18 -6.94 2.64 13.43
N ALA A 19 -5.63 2.56 13.66
CA ALA A 19 -4.74 3.70 13.47
C ALA A 19 -4.83 4.17 12.01
N ALA A 20 -5.06 5.47 11.82
CA ALA A 20 -5.08 6.07 10.48
C ALA A 20 -3.73 5.85 9.78
N PHE A 21 -3.79 5.57 8.48
CA PHE A 21 -2.57 5.39 7.68
C PHE A 21 -1.70 6.64 7.72
N ASN A 22 -0.42 6.45 8.07
CA ASN A 22 0.58 7.50 8.11
C ASN A 22 1.79 7.09 7.25
N PRO A 23 1.96 7.65 6.05
CA PRO A 23 3.05 7.28 5.15
C PRO A 23 4.43 7.64 5.70
N VAL A 24 4.56 8.70 6.51
CA VAL A 24 5.80 9.06 7.19
C VAL A 24 6.20 7.99 8.19
N ALA A 25 5.26 7.52 9.01
CA ALA A 25 5.52 6.45 9.98
C ALA A 25 5.89 5.13 9.27
N THR A 26 5.23 4.83 8.15
CA THR A 26 5.54 3.66 7.34
C THR A 26 6.95 3.75 6.76
N LEU A 27 7.30 4.88 6.16
CA LEU A 27 8.63 5.11 5.58
C LEU A 27 9.73 5.12 6.67
N SER A 28 9.47 5.73 7.81
CA SER A 28 10.36 5.71 8.99
C SER A 28 10.68 4.26 9.41
N LYS A 29 9.65 3.43 9.55
CA LYS A 29 9.81 2.00 9.89
C LYS A 29 10.62 1.23 8.85
N GLN A 30 10.40 1.50 7.56
CA GLN A 30 11.06 0.78 6.46
C GLN A 30 12.49 1.23 6.23
N SER A 31 12.79 2.52 6.43
CA SER A 31 14.13 3.10 6.23
C SER A 31 15.04 3.00 7.46
N GLY A 32 14.47 2.76 8.65
CA GLY A 32 15.21 2.84 9.93
C GLY A 32 15.47 4.25 10.42
N LEU A 33 15.02 5.29 9.69
CA LEU A 33 15.17 6.70 10.09
C LEU A 33 14.04 7.11 11.05
N SER A 34 14.29 8.08 11.91
CA SER A 34 13.24 8.66 12.74
C SER A 34 12.18 9.40 11.89
N PRO A 35 10.92 9.56 12.37
CA PRO A 35 9.89 10.32 11.65
C PRO A 35 10.30 11.77 11.35
N ASN A 36 11.12 12.39 12.19
CA ASN A 36 11.59 13.76 11.96
C ASN A 36 12.63 13.84 10.85
N GLU A 37 13.56 12.88 10.78
CA GLU A 37 14.52 12.77 9.67
C GLU A 37 13.80 12.52 8.35
N VAL A 38 12.83 11.60 8.32
CA VAL A 38 11.99 11.37 7.13
C VAL A 38 11.31 12.66 6.69
N LYS A 39 10.64 13.39 7.61
CA LYS A 39 9.98 14.67 7.29
C LYS A 39 10.96 15.71 6.73
N ALA A 40 12.17 15.80 7.27
CA ALA A 40 13.18 16.70 6.77
C ALA A 40 13.61 16.36 5.34
N LEU A 41 13.83 15.08 5.04
CA LEU A 41 14.25 14.61 3.72
C LEU A 41 13.16 14.77 2.64
N ILE A 42 11.89 14.55 2.97
CA ILE A 42 10.79 14.67 2.00
C ILE A 42 10.24 16.10 1.87
N LYS A 43 10.79 17.07 2.61
CA LYS A 43 10.37 18.47 2.54
C LYS A 43 10.77 19.13 1.22
N ASP A 44 11.93 18.77 0.70
CA ASP A 44 12.44 19.23 -0.60
C ASP A 44 13.06 18.06 -1.35
N CYS A 45 12.31 17.54 -2.31
CA CYS A 45 12.70 16.37 -3.11
C CYS A 45 13.85 16.66 -4.07
N SER A 46 14.18 17.92 -4.31
CA SER A 46 15.26 18.37 -5.19
C SER A 46 16.56 18.71 -4.44
N ALA A 47 16.54 18.74 -3.12
CA ALA A 47 17.69 19.17 -2.31
C ALA A 47 18.95 18.34 -2.55
N ASN A 48 18.81 17.03 -2.68
CA ASN A 48 19.91 16.09 -2.94
C ASN A 48 19.37 14.70 -3.33
N GLN A 49 20.28 13.79 -3.68
CA GLN A 49 19.94 12.42 -4.09
C GLN A 49 19.19 11.63 -3.01
N THR A 50 19.56 11.78 -1.74
CA THR A 50 18.88 11.11 -0.62
C THR A 50 17.43 11.59 -0.51
N SER A 51 17.20 12.90 -0.58
CA SER A 51 15.86 13.48 -0.58
C SER A 51 15.02 12.98 -1.76
N MET A 52 15.60 12.93 -2.96
CA MET A 52 14.92 12.39 -4.15
C MET A 52 14.51 10.92 -3.96
N ASN A 53 15.41 10.08 -3.46
CA ASN A 53 15.13 8.67 -3.18
C ASN A 53 14.02 8.52 -2.13
N MET A 54 14.07 9.31 -1.06
CA MET A 54 13.07 9.26 0.02
C MET A 54 11.69 9.75 -0.44
N CYS A 55 11.64 10.80 -1.25
CA CYS A 55 10.40 11.27 -1.86
C CYS A 55 9.78 10.22 -2.79
N ALA A 56 10.57 9.62 -3.66
CA ALA A 56 10.09 8.56 -4.56
C ALA A 56 9.54 7.36 -3.77
N TRP A 57 10.22 6.96 -2.70
CA TRP A 57 9.76 5.88 -1.82
C TRP A 57 8.48 6.27 -1.06
N TYR A 58 8.39 7.51 -0.57
CA TYR A 58 7.20 8.04 0.07
C TYR A 58 5.97 7.98 -0.86
N ASP A 59 6.12 8.38 -2.11
CA ASP A 59 5.05 8.34 -3.11
C ASP A 59 4.64 6.91 -3.47
N LYS A 60 5.61 5.98 -3.54
CA LYS A 60 5.35 4.54 -3.70
C LYS A 60 4.47 4.01 -2.56
N ILE A 61 4.80 4.34 -1.31
CA ILE A 61 4.02 3.92 -0.13
C ILE A 61 2.58 4.45 -0.21
N LYS A 62 2.39 5.70 -0.62
CA LYS A 62 1.05 6.30 -0.79
C LYS A 62 0.25 5.60 -1.88
N ALA A 63 0.86 5.37 -3.04
CA ALA A 63 0.21 4.70 -4.16
C ALA A 63 -0.20 3.25 -3.82
N ASP A 64 0.69 2.50 -3.17
CA ASP A 64 0.40 1.13 -2.72
C ASP A 64 -0.75 1.10 -1.70
N HIS A 65 -0.81 2.08 -0.78
CA HIS A 65 -1.92 2.21 0.16
C HIS A 65 -3.25 2.54 -0.56
N GLU A 66 -3.23 3.49 -1.49
CA GLU A 66 -4.41 3.86 -2.28
C GLU A 66 -4.96 2.65 -3.06
N LEU A 67 -4.09 1.90 -3.72
CA LEU A 67 -4.46 0.65 -4.40
C LEU A 67 -5.08 -0.35 -3.42
N HIS A 68 -4.48 -0.53 -2.25
CA HIS A 68 -5.00 -1.42 -1.21
C HIS A 68 -6.43 -1.04 -0.80
N MET A 69 -6.66 0.23 -0.49
CA MET A 69 -7.98 0.72 -0.07
C MET A 69 -9.04 0.59 -1.17
N LEU A 70 -8.66 0.90 -2.42
CA LEU A 70 -9.54 0.70 -3.57
C LEU A 70 -9.92 -0.78 -3.75
N LEU A 71 -8.96 -1.70 -3.61
CA LEU A 71 -9.20 -3.14 -3.72
C LEU A 71 -10.04 -3.68 -2.56
N VAL A 72 -9.88 -3.17 -1.34
CA VAL A 72 -10.75 -3.52 -0.21
C VAL A 72 -12.20 -3.14 -0.55
N LYS A 73 -12.43 -1.91 -1.02
CA LYS A 73 -13.76 -1.43 -1.43
C LYS A 73 -14.33 -2.27 -2.58
N LYS A 74 -13.53 -2.55 -3.61
CA LYS A 74 -13.99 -3.33 -4.78
C LYS A 74 -14.30 -4.79 -4.42
N ARG A 75 -13.52 -5.42 -3.54
CA ARG A 75 -13.82 -6.79 -3.05
C ARG A 75 -15.08 -6.85 -2.21
N GLY A 76 -15.36 -5.84 -1.38
CA GLY A 76 -16.61 -5.75 -0.65
C GLY A 76 -17.84 -5.61 -1.56
N ALA A 77 -17.70 -4.83 -2.65
CA ALA A 77 -18.78 -4.62 -3.62
C ALA A 77 -18.95 -5.78 -4.64
N TYR A 78 -17.88 -6.54 -4.92
CA TYR A 78 -17.83 -7.58 -5.94
C TYR A 78 -16.98 -8.77 -5.43
N PRO A 79 -17.50 -9.56 -4.46
CA PRO A 79 -16.71 -10.61 -3.77
C PRO A 79 -16.22 -11.70 -4.74
N ASP A 80 -16.98 -12.05 -5.76
CA ASP A 80 -16.68 -13.11 -6.72
C ASP A 80 -15.82 -12.64 -7.91
N CYS A 81 -15.41 -11.37 -7.91
CA CYS A 81 -14.60 -10.84 -8.99
C CYS A 81 -13.15 -11.30 -8.89
N SER A 82 -12.76 -12.29 -9.66
CA SER A 82 -11.40 -12.86 -9.70
C SER A 82 -10.32 -11.80 -9.96
N ARG A 83 -10.65 -10.76 -10.75
CA ARG A 83 -9.75 -9.63 -11.06
C ARG A 83 -9.29 -8.88 -9.81
N TYR A 84 -10.12 -8.82 -8.77
CA TYR A 84 -9.82 -8.14 -7.50
C TYR A 84 -9.36 -9.11 -6.41
N SER A 85 -9.26 -10.41 -6.71
CA SER A 85 -8.81 -11.41 -5.74
C SER A 85 -7.41 -11.10 -5.23
N LYS A 86 -7.13 -11.51 -3.98
CA LYS A 86 -5.80 -11.31 -3.38
C LYS A 86 -4.70 -11.96 -4.21
N ALA A 87 -4.94 -13.17 -4.74
CA ALA A 87 -3.97 -13.91 -5.54
C ALA A 87 -3.65 -13.20 -6.87
N THR A 88 -4.67 -12.72 -7.59
CA THR A 88 -4.48 -11.98 -8.84
C THR A 88 -3.70 -10.69 -8.63
N VAL A 89 -4.03 -9.95 -7.57
CA VAL A 89 -3.34 -8.70 -7.22
C VAL A 89 -1.90 -8.96 -6.82
N ALA A 90 -1.63 -9.96 -5.96
CA ALA A 90 -0.27 -10.32 -5.54
C ALA A 90 0.61 -10.72 -6.74
N LYS A 91 0.07 -11.51 -7.69
CA LYS A 91 0.77 -11.89 -8.91
C LYS A 91 1.12 -10.66 -9.77
N TRP A 92 0.19 -9.72 -9.89
CA TRP A 92 0.43 -8.48 -10.61
C TRP A 92 1.50 -7.62 -9.90
N GLN A 93 1.43 -7.45 -8.57
CA GLN A 93 2.43 -6.69 -7.79
C GLN A 93 3.84 -7.29 -7.96
N ALA A 94 3.98 -8.60 -7.82
CA ALA A 94 5.26 -9.27 -8.01
C ALA A 94 5.84 -9.06 -9.42
N LYS A 95 4.99 -9.07 -10.47
CA LYS A 95 5.41 -8.77 -11.84
C LYS A 95 5.84 -7.30 -11.97
N ARG A 96 5.04 -6.35 -11.46
CA ARG A 96 5.34 -4.92 -11.43
C ARG A 96 6.71 -4.66 -10.80
N ASP A 97 6.92 -5.16 -9.59
CA ASP A 97 8.13 -4.90 -8.81
C ASP A 97 9.37 -5.43 -9.53
N ARG A 98 9.29 -6.65 -10.10
CA ARG A 98 10.38 -7.21 -10.90
C ARG A 98 10.67 -6.35 -12.13
N VAL A 99 9.67 -5.97 -12.92
CA VAL A 99 9.85 -5.17 -14.14
C VAL A 99 10.45 -3.80 -13.80
N CYS A 100 9.98 -3.15 -12.74
CA CYS A 100 10.50 -1.85 -12.32
C CYS A 100 11.94 -1.94 -11.82
N LYS A 101 12.28 -2.97 -11.04
CA LYS A 101 13.64 -3.24 -10.59
C LYS A 101 14.58 -3.49 -11.76
N ASP A 102 14.21 -4.39 -12.69
CA ASP A 102 15.03 -4.71 -13.86
C ASP A 102 15.25 -3.48 -14.75
N SER A 103 14.22 -2.64 -14.92
CA SER A 103 14.31 -1.39 -15.68
C SER A 103 15.24 -0.38 -15.01
N ALA A 104 15.11 -0.17 -13.71
CA ALA A 104 15.97 0.73 -12.94
C ALA A 104 17.42 0.29 -12.95
N MET A 105 17.68 -1.01 -12.74
CA MET A 105 19.01 -1.61 -12.82
C MET A 105 19.62 -1.43 -14.21
N LYS A 106 18.86 -1.70 -15.27
CA LYS A 106 19.34 -1.55 -16.65
C LYS A 106 19.72 -0.11 -16.99
N GLN A 107 18.98 0.86 -16.46
CA GLN A 107 19.19 2.27 -16.77
C GLN A 107 20.26 2.92 -15.89
N TRP A 108 20.34 2.54 -14.61
CA TRP A 108 21.16 3.23 -13.60
C TRP A 108 22.27 2.37 -13.00
N GLY A 109 22.29 1.05 -13.29
CA GLY A 109 23.41 0.13 -13.05
C GLY A 109 23.99 0.13 -11.63
N GLY A 110 23.14 0.17 -10.57
CA GLY A 110 23.60 0.25 -9.18
C GLY A 110 23.96 1.67 -8.73
N GLY A 111 23.75 2.68 -9.58
CA GLY A 111 24.00 4.08 -9.21
C GLY A 111 22.98 4.62 -8.19
N SER A 112 23.31 5.78 -7.61
CA SER A 112 22.48 6.42 -6.56
C SER A 112 21.05 6.78 -7.00
N MET A 113 20.79 6.85 -8.30
CA MET A 113 19.45 7.09 -8.88
C MET A 113 18.59 5.84 -8.97
N GLU A 114 19.17 4.64 -8.91
CA GLU A 114 18.40 3.40 -9.09
C GLU A 114 17.23 3.25 -8.12
N PRO A 115 17.38 3.49 -6.79
CA PRO A 115 16.26 3.37 -5.85
C PRO A 115 15.11 4.34 -6.15
N ALA A 116 15.42 5.58 -6.59
CA ALA A 116 14.40 6.54 -6.99
C ALA A 116 13.68 6.08 -8.26
N ALA A 117 14.43 5.66 -9.29
CA ALA A 117 13.89 5.19 -10.56
C ALA A 117 12.98 3.98 -10.40
N GLU A 118 13.38 2.99 -9.57
CA GLU A 118 12.53 1.84 -9.22
C GLU A 118 11.23 2.30 -8.55
N SER A 119 11.32 3.14 -7.51
CA SER A 119 10.15 3.63 -6.77
C SER A 119 9.20 4.44 -7.66
N MET A 120 9.72 5.30 -8.53
CA MET A 120 8.93 6.08 -9.49
C MET A 120 8.21 5.17 -10.50
N CYS A 121 8.88 4.15 -11.03
CA CYS A 121 8.27 3.16 -11.92
C CYS A 121 7.13 2.41 -11.23
N VAL A 122 7.35 1.95 -9.99
CA VAL A 122 6.33 1.27 -9.19
C VAL A 122 5.14 2.19 -8.94
N THR A 123 5.38 3.45 -8.60
CA THR A 123 4.32 4.46 -8.39
C THR A 123 3.49 4.65 -9.65
N ALA A 124 4.13 4.90 -10.80
CA ALA A 124 3.44 5.11 -12.07
C ALA A 124 2.59 3.89 -12.48
N SER A 125 3.16 2.68 -12.40
CA SER A 125 2.45 1.44 -12.70
C SER A 125 1.27 1.19 -11.74
N THR A 126 1.40 1.62 -10.48
CA THR A 126 0.34 1.50 -9.47
C THR A 126 -0.80 2.46 -9.76
N GLN A 127 -0.50 3.71 -10.15
CA GLN A 127 -1.52 4.70 -10.53
C GLN A 127 -2.29 4.25 -11.78
N GLU A 128 -1.60 3.72 -12.79
CA GLU A 128 -2.26 3.12 -13.96
C GLU A 128 -3.21 1.98 -13.55
N LYS A 129 -2.76 1.10 -12.62
CA LYS A 129 -3.61 0.02 -12.11
C LYS A 129 -4.84 0.53 -11.36
N ILE A 130 -4.68 1.58 -10.56
CA ILE A 130 -5.77 2.26 -9.83
C ILE A 130 -6.81 2.79 -10.83
N ASP A 131 -6.36 3.49 -11.86
CA ASP A 131 -7.25 4.06 -12.89
C ASP A 131 -7.99 2.97 -13.67
N ASN A 132 -7.31 1.88 -14.02
CA ASN A 132 -7.91 0.74 -14.67
C ASN A 132 -8.97 0.06 -13.79
N ILE A 133 -8.74 -0.06 -12.48
CA ILE A 133 -9.72 -0.60 -11.52
C ILE A 133 -10.92 0.33 -11.36
N ARG A 134 -10.71 1.65 -11.34
CA ARG A 134 -11.78 2.65 -11.25
C ARG A 134 -12.74 2.57 -12.44
N LYS A 135 -12.19 2.43 -13.64
CA LYS A 135 -12.95 2.35 -14.90
C LYS A 135 -13.60 0.98 -15.13
N SER A 136 -13.03 -0.09 -14.55
CA SER A 136 -13.52 -1.45 -14.79
C SER A 136 -14.74 -1.78 -13.94
N LYS A 137 -15.74 -2.39 -14.59
CA LYS A 137 -16.87 -3.04 -13.90
C LYS A 137 -16.62 -4.55 -13.92
N CYS A 138 -16.82 -5.22 -12.78
CA CYS A 138 -17.03 -6.67 -12.81
C CYS A 138 -18.47 -6.91 -13.23
N ALA A 139 -18.66 -7.72 -14.26
CA ALA A 139 -19.99 -8.23 -14.57
C ALA A 139 -20.47 -9.00 -13.31
N SER A 140 -21.62 -8.62 -12.76
CA SER A 140 -22.34 -9.47 -11.82
C SER A 140 -22.65 -10.77 -12.57
N GLN A 141 -22.08 -11.90 -12.12
CA GLN A 141 -22.56 -13.19 -12.62
C GLN A 141 -24.04 -13.28 -12.19
N PRO A 142 -24.97 -13.58 -13.13
CA PRO A 142 -26.30 -13.91 -12.72
C PRO A 142 -26.19 -15.14 -11.84
N HIS A 143 -26.71 -15.05 -10.63
CA HIS A 143 -26.87 -16.21 -9.75
C HIS A 143 -27.78 -17.20 -10.47
N ALA A 144 -27.19 -18.34 -10.88
CA ALA A 144 -27.93 -19.49 -11.39
C ALA A 144 -28.57 -20.23 -10.22
#